data_572eeeae3795a964c93e4891c3eaf630
#
_entry.id   572eeeae3795a964c93e4891c3eaf630
#
_cell.length_a   1.000
_cell.length_b   1.000
_cell.length_c   1.000
_cell.angle_alpha   90.00
_cell.angle_beta   90.00
_cell.angle_gamma   90.00
#
_symmetry.space_group_name_H-M   'P 1'
#
loop_
_entity.id
_entity.type
_entity.pdbx_description
1 polymer ?
#
loop_
_entity_poly.entity_id
_entity_poly.type
_entity_poly.pdbx_seq_one_letter_code
_entity_poly.pdbx_strand_id
1 'polypeptide(L)'
;MTKISETGHAVNVANFENLLTTANALGATYNPSKSSLKIPALQDLLTASKGTLNTVNIAQSAYSNAVDAREVAFKPFNKLVTRVNNALKASDTTPQVDESAQTIIRKLQGKRASAKLTDDEKTALKAEGKEVNQISAAQLSYNSKLENFDRLIMLLDSVPLYAPNEEELKITSLKALQTTLKDTNTAVITTNIQLSNARIARNEILYKPISGLADIAFDTKVYIKSVYGATSPQYKQISKLKFTNKKD
;
A
#
# COMPACT_ATOMS: atom_id res chain seq x y z
N MET A 1 12.82 -2.72 -3.00
CA MET A 1 11.46 -3.13 -3.43
C MET A 1 11.56 -3.85 -4.75
N THR A 2 11.35 -5.15 -4.79
CA THR A 2 11.27 -5.95 -6.02
C THR A 2 10.06 -5.47 -6.81
N LYS A 3 10.28 -4.96 -8.02
CA LYS A 3 9.21 -4.64 -8.96
C LYS A 3 8.45 -5.94 -9.27
N ILE A 4 7.30 -6.15 -8.64
CA ILE A 4 6.40 -7.23 -9.02
C ILE A 4 5.83 -6.81 -10.38
N SER A 5 6.28 -7.44 -11.44
CA SER A 5 5.83 -7.15 -12.80
C SER A 5 4.39 -7.66 -12.95
N GLU A 6 3.42 -6.75 -12.90
CA GLU A 6 2.00 -7.03 -13.19
C GLU A 6 1.82 -7.56 -14.65
N THR A 7 2.78 -7.31 -15.52
CA THR A 7 2.79 -7.77 -16.91
C THR A 7 2.72 -9.28 -17.07
N GLY A 8 3.24 -10.06 -16.13
CA GLY A 8 3.19 -11.52 -16.19
C GLY A 8 1.77 -12.08 -16.04
N HIS A 9 0.91 -11.48 -15.24
CA HIS A 9 -0.48 -11.93 -15.04
C HIS A 9 -1.34 -11.65 -16.27
N ALA A 10 -1.26 -10.44 -16.81
CA ALA A 10 -2.00 -10.05 -18.02
C ALA A 10 -1.58 -10.89 -19.24
N VAL A 11 -0.28 -11.18 -19.37
CA VAL A 11 0.23 -12.04 -20.46
C VAL A 11 -0.31 -13.45 -20.34
N ASN A 12 -0.38 -14.03 -19.13
CA ASN A 12 -0.97 -15.37 -18.93
C ASN A 12 -2.44 -15.38 -19.37
N VAL A 13 -3.23 -14.37 -19.00
CA VAL A 13 -4.64 -14.29 -19.39
C VAL A 13 -4.80 -14.10 -20.90
N ALA A 14 -4.00 -13.27 -21.53
CA ALA A 14 -4.01 -13.07 -22.99
C ALA A 14 -3.59 -14.36 -23.74
N ASN A 15 -2.57 -15.06 -23.26
CA ASN A 15 -2.16 -16.35 -23.82
C ASN A 15 -3.23 -17.43 -23.63
N PHE A 16 -3.96 -17.39 -22.51
CA PHE A 16 -5.08 -18.31 -22.29
C PHE A 16 -6.25 -18.03 -23.23
N GLU A 17 -6.55 -16.77 -23.49
CA GLU A 17 -7.56 -16.36 -24.49
C GLU A 17 -7.18 -16.89 -25.89
N ASN A 18 -5.91 -16.74 -26.30
CA ASN A 18 -5.42 -17.28 -27.57
C ASN A 18 -5.54 -18.82 -27.61
N LEU A 19 -5.19 -19.50 -26.51
CA LEU A 19 -5.32 -20.94 -26.39
C LEU A 19 -6.78 -21.40 -26.49
N LEU A 20 -7.69 -20.74 -25.79
CA LEU A 20 -9.14 -21.01 -25.85
C LEU A 20 -9.71 -20.78 -27.26
N THR A 21 -9.35 -19.67 -27.91
CA THR A 21 -9.77 -19.37 -29.27
C THR A 21 -9.32 -20.46 -30.24
N THR A 22 -8.08 -20.92 -30.12
CA THR A 22 -7.54 -22.03 -30.92
C THR A 22 -8.30 -23.34 -30.64
N ALA A 23 -8.51 -23.68 -29.36
CA ALA A 23 -9.25 -24.88 -28.97
C ALA A 23 -10.68 -24.88 -29.51
N ASN A 24 -11.37 -23.74 -29.46
CA ASN A 24 -12.73 -23.56 -30.00
C ASN A 24 -12.76 -23.72 -31.54
N ALA A 25 -11.75 -23.21 -32.24
CA ALA A 25 -11.63 -23.35 -33.70
C ALA A 25 -11.42 -24.80 -34.17
N LEU A 26 -10.98 -25.71 -33.30
CA LEU A 26 -10.86 -27.15 -33.61
C LEU A 26 -12.21 -27.86 -33.68
N GLY A 27 -13.30 -27.22 -33.24
CA GLY A 27 -14.67 -27.73 -33.37
C GLY A 27 -14.87 -29.09 -32.67
N ALA A 28 -15.58 -30.00 -33.31
CA ALA A 28 -15.96 -31.31 -32.79
C ALA A 28 -14.76 -32.23 -32.46
N THR A 29 -13.57 -31.97 -33.02
CA THR A 29 -12.36 -32.73 -32.73
C THR A 29 -11.72 -32.36 -31.39
N TYR A 30 -12.08 -31.23 -30.81
CA TYR A 30 -11.74 -30.88 -29.45
C TYR A 30 -12.81 -31.38 -28.49
N ASN A 31 -12.63 -32.60 -27.98
CA ASN A 31 -13.59 -33.27 -27.09
C ASN A 31 -12.89 -33.93 -25.88
N PRO A 32 -12.34 -33.14 -24.94
CA PRO A 32 -11.70 -33.69 -23.76
C PRO A 32 -12.71 -34.37 -22.81
N SER A 33 -12.30 -35.50 -22.22
CA SER A 33 -13.07 -36.20 -21.17
C SER A 33 -13.06 -35.42 -19.84
N LYS A 34 -11.95 -34.72 -19.55
CA LYS A 34 -11.78 -33.90 -18.33
C LYS A 34 -12.69 -32.67 -18.41
N SER A 35 -13.63 -32.56 -17.47
CA SER A 35 -14.65 -31.50 -17.47
C SER A 35 -14.08 -30.08 -17.45
N SER A 36 -12.97 -29.88 -16.72
CA SER A 36 -12.29 -28.57 -16.62
C SER A 36 -11.61 -28.12 -17.91
N LEU A 37 -11.45 -28.99 -18.89
CA LEU A 37 -10.88 -28.68 -20.21
C LEU A 37 -11.96 -28.43 -21.28
N LYS A 38 -13.26 -28.62 -20.99
CA LYS A 38 -14.33 -28.36 -21.94
C LYS A 38 -14.44 -26.85 -22.21
N ILE A 39 -14.82 -26.50 -23.43
CA ILE A 39 -14.91 -25.08 -23.88
C ILE A 39 -15.67 -24.18 -22.90
N PRO A 40 -16.87 -24.55 -22.40
CA PRO A 40 -17.57 -23.69 -21.41
C PRO A 40 -16.75 -23.44 -20.14
N ALA A 41 -16.10 -24.48 -19.59
CA ALA A 41 -15.26 -24.31 -18.38
C ALA A 41 -14.03 -23.43 -18.62
N LEU A 42 -13.42 -23.51 -19.82
CA LEU A 42 -12.32 -22.62 -20.21
C LEU A 42 -12.80 -21.17 -20.37
N GLN A 43 -14.01 -20.95 -20.90
CA GLN A 43 -14.64 -19.63 -21.03
C GLN A 43 -14.91 -19.00 -19.66
N ASP A 44 -15.47 -19.78 -18.73
CA ASP A 44 -15.73 -19.35 -17.35
C ASP A 44 -14.42 -18.96 -16.64
N LEU A 45 -13.38 -19.77 -16.80
CA LEU A 45 -12.07 -19.49 -16.24
C LEU A 45 -11.43 -18.23 -16.83
N LEU A 46 -11.56 -18.02 -18.14
CA LEU A 46 -11.08 -16.79 -18.80
C LEU A 46 -11.83 -15.56 -18.26
N THR A 47 -13.14 -15.65 -18.13
CA THR A 47 -13.98 -14.56 -17.61
C THR A 47 -13.60 -14.22 -16.16
N ALA A 48 -13.47 -15.23 -15.31
CA ALA A 48 -13.03 -15.05 -13.93
C ALA A 48 -11.63 -14.43 -13.86
N SER A 49 -10.71 -14.89 -14.72
CA SER A 49 -9.33 -14.37 -14.78
C SER A 49 -9.28 -12.89 -15.19
N LYS A 50 -10.03 -12.49 -16.21
CA LYS A 50 -10.17 -11.09 -16.61
C LYS A 50 -10.81 -10.25 -15.50
N GLY A 51 -11.82 -10.78 -14.82
CA GLY A 51 -12.47 -10.13 -13.68
C GLY A 51 -11.51 -9.84 -12.53
N THR A 52 -10.67 -10.81 -12.15
CA THR A 52 -9.69 -10.60 -11.06
C THR A 52 -8.61 -9.58 -11.42
N LEU A 53 -8.14 -9.54 -12.67
CA LEU A 53 -7.21 -8.49 -13.12
C LEU A 53 -7.83 -7.10 -12.99
N ASN A 54 -9.09 -6.95 -13.41
CA ASN A 54 -9.81 -5.70 -13.29
C ASN A 54 -9.98 -5.28 -11.82
N THR A 55 -10.33 -6.22 -10.94
CA THR A 55 -10.47 -5.97 -9.50
C THR A 55 -9.16 -5.46 -8.89
N VAL A 56 -8.02 -6.05 -9.26
CA VAL A 56 -6.70 -5.58 -8.80
C VAL A 56 -6.42 -4.16 -9.30
N ASN A 57 -6.74 -3.84 -10.56
CA ASN A 57 -6.53 -2.50 -11.12
C ASN A 57 -7.37 -1.44 -10.40
N ILE A 58 -8.64 -1.75 -10.10
CA ILE A 58 -9.53 -0.87 -9.34
C ILE A 58 -8.97 -0.66 -7.92
N ALA A 59 -8.59 -1.73 -7.23
CA ALA A 59 -8.03 -1.65 -5.89
C ALA A 59 -6.69 -0.90 -5.85
N GLN A 60 -5.85 -1.06 -6.87
CA GLN A 60 -4.58 -0.33 -7.00
C GLN A 60 -4.83 1.18 -7.18
N SER A 61 -5.80 1.56 -8.01
CA SER A 61 -6.17 2.97 -8.20
C SER A 61 -6.72 3.58 -6.91
N ALA A 62 -7.59 2.85 -6.19
CA ALA A 62 -8.12 3.30 -4.90
C ALA A 62 -7.02 3.50 -3.86
N TYR A 63 -6.06 2.57 -3.78
CA TYR A 63 -4.90 2.69 -2.89
C TYR A 63 -4.03 3.91 -3.25
N SER A 64 -3.72 4.12 -4.52
CA SER A 64 -2.95 5.28 -4.97
C SER A 64 -3.63 6.60 -4.61
N ASN A 65 -4.93 6.72 -4.90
CA ASN A 65 -5.71 7.91 -4.56
C ASN A 65 -5.74 8.17 -3.04
N ALA A 66 -5.84 7.13 -2.22
CA ALA A 66 -5.80 7.29 -0.76
C ALA A 66 -4.42 7.75 -0.27
N VAL A 67 -3.33 7.24 -0.86
CA VAL A 67 -1.96 7.69 -0.56
C VAL A 67 -1.79 9.17 -0.90
N ASP A 68 -2.23 9.59 -2.08
CA ASP A 68 -2.15 10.98 -2.56
C ASP A 68 -2.98 11.92 -1.66
N ALA A 69 -4.20 11.52 -1.32
CA ALA A 69 -5.08 12.29 -0.42
C ALA A 69 -4.45 12.49 0.96
N ARG A 70 -3.83 11.43 1.53
CA ARG A 70 -3.10 11.55 2.80
C ARG A 70 -1.91 12.49 2.68
N GLU A 71 -1.13 12.38 1.60
CA GLU A 71 0.03 13.23 1.39
C GLU A 71 -0.38 14.71 1.30
N VAL A 72 -1.43 15.01 0.54
CA VAL A 72 -2.00 16.36 0.43
C VAL A 72 -2.49 16.88 1.79
N ALA A 73 -3.21 16.07 2.56
CA ALA A 73 -3.71 16.45 3.87
C ALA A 73 -2.59 16.78 4.87
N PHE A 74 -1.48 16.03 4.84
CA PHE A 74 -0.34 16.24 5.73
C PHE A 74 0.65 17.31 5.24
N LYS A 75 0.54 17.78 3.99
CA LYS A 75 1.47 18.76 3.41
C LYS A 75 1.59 20.06 4.23
N PRO A 76 0.49 20.71 4.69
CA PRO A 76 0.55 21.92 5.48
C PRO A 76 0.89 21.70 6.96
N PHE A 77 0.91 20.45 7.44
CA PHE A 77 0.92 20.09 8.85
C PHE A 77 2.09 20.71 9.63
N ASN A 78 3.32 20.59 9.16
CA ASN A 78 4.49 21.12 9.88
C ASN A 78 4.46 22.65 10.00
N LYS A 79 3.92 23.35 8.99
CA LYS A 79 3.75 24.81 9.02
C LYS A 79 2.69 25.20 10.06
N LEU A 80 1.59 24.47 10.10
CA LEU A 80 0.53 24.68 11.10
C LEU A 80 1.07 24.48 12.52
N VAL A 81 1.77 23.38 12.80
CA VAL A 81 2.37 23.10 14.11
C VAL A 81 3.31 24.21 14.55
N THR A 82 4.06 24.81 13.62
CA THR A 82 4.91 25.98 13.92
C THR A 82 4.07 27.20 14.30
N ARG A 83 2.97 27.46 13.60
CA ARG A 83 2.05 28.57 13.91
C ARG A 83 1.38 28.38 15.26
N VAL A 84 0.92 27.17 15.56
CA VAL A 84 0.35 26.81 16.88
C VAL A 84 1.35 27.08 18.00
N ASN A 85 2.61 26.66 17.83
CA ASN A 85 3.67 26.93 18.80
C ASN A 85 3.90 28.43 19.03
N ASN A 86 3.88 29.22 17.97
CA ASN A 86 4.08 30.66 18.07
C ASN A 86 2.87 31.34 18.74
N ALA A 87 1.64 30.88 18.44
CA ALA A 87 0.43 31.39 19.09
C ALA A 87 0.43 31.08 20.60
N LEU A 88 0.86 29.88 21.01
CA LEU A 88 1.01 29.55 22.42
C LEU A 88 2.02 30.46 23.14
N LYS A 89 3.20 30.66 22.53
CA LYS A 89 4.23 31.54 23.08
C LYS A 89 3.84 33.02 23.15
N ALA A 90 2.88 33.44 22.32
CA ALA A 90 2.32 34.79 22.34
C ALA A 90 1.17 34.94 23.33
N SER A 91 0.77 33.88 24.01
CA SER A 91 -0.22 33.87 25.08
C SER A 91 0.49 34.03 26.43
N ASP A 92 -0.21 34.52 27.44
CA ASP A 92 0.34 34.72 28.81
C ASP A 92 0.41 33.39 29.57
N THR A 93 0.95 32.36 28.95
CA THR A 93 1.15 31.01 29.53
C THR A 93 2.41 30.93 30.38
N THR A 94 2.48 29.91 31.24
CA THR A 94 3.66 29.68 32.06
C THR A 94 4.78 29.03 31.22
N PRO A 95 6.07 29.28 31.55
CA PRO A 95 7.19 28.65 30.88
C PRO A 95 7.12 27.10 30.86
N GLN A 96 6.51 26.50 31.89
CA GLN A 96 6.34 25.05 32.00
C GLN A 96 5.37 24.49 30.95
N VAL A 97 4.29 25.21 30.64
CA VAL A 97 3.34 24.86 29.58
C VAL A 97 4.03 24.96 28.22
N ASP A 98 4.78 26.02 27.98
CA ASP A 98 5.53 26.23 26.74
C ASP A 98 6.57 25.12 26.51
N GLU A 99 7.29 24.70 27.54
CA GLU A 99 8.28 23.63 27.47
C GLU A 99 7.62 22.27 27.18
N SER A 100 6.47 21.99 27.83
CA SER A 100 5.69 20.77 27.59
C SER A 100 5.20 20.70 26.15
N ALA A 101 4.64 21.79 25.61
CA ALA A 101 4.22 21.89 24.20
C ALA A 101 5.41 21.74 23.25
N GLN A 102 6.55 22.42 23.56
CA GLN A 102 7.76 22.35 22.74
C GLN A 102 8.33 20.92 22.65
N THR A 103 8.20 20.13 23.72
CA THR A 103 8.63 18.73 23.72
C THR A 103 7.80 17.88 22.73
N ILE A 104 6.48 18.08 22.69
CA ILE A 104 5.60 17.41 21.72
C ILE A 104 5.91 17.88 20.31
N ILE A 105 6.05 19.19 20.12
CA ILE A 105 6.29 19.82 18.80
C ILE A 105 7.64 19.35 18.19
N ARG A 106 8.67 19.18 19.01
CA ARG A 106 9.96 18.61 18.55
C ARG A 106 9.79 17.21 17.97
N LYS A 107 8.95 16.36 18.59
CA LYS A 107 8.63 15.01 18.07
C LYS A 107 7.90 15.09 16.72
N LEU A 108 6.90 15.99 16.60
CA LEU A 108 6.13 16.22 15.38
C LEU A 108 7.01 16.72 14.22
N GLN A 109 7.98 17.58 14.52
CA GLN A 109 8.88 18.18 13.51
C GLN A 109 10.17 17.37 13.29
N GLY A 110 10.41 16.33 14.06
CA GLY A 110 11.65 15.56 14.02
C GLY A 110 12.89 16.33 14.50
N LYS A 111 12.69 17.39 15.29
CA LYS A 111 13.77 18.21 15.81
C LYS A 111 14.33 17.59 17.08
N ARG A 112 15.64 17.66 17.26
CA ARG A 112 16.32 17.22 18.48
C ARG A 112 16.15 18.27 19.60
N ALA A 113 16.18 17.81 20.85
CA ALA A 113 16.21 18.69 22.01
C ALA A 113 17.56 19.40 22.17
N SER A 114 18.67 18.73 21.81
CA SER A 114 20.03 19.25 21.84
C SER A 114 20.71 19.08 20.48
N ALA A 115 21.74 19.83 20.21
CA ALA A 115 22.58 19.65 19.02
C ALA A 115 23.16 18.23 18.97
N LYS A 116 23.45 17.73 17.76
CA LYS A 116 24.16 16.45 17.61
C LYS A 116 25.57 16.65 18.15
N LEU A 117 25.97 15.84 19.13
CA LEU A 117 27.34 15.84 19.64
C LEU A 117 28.30 15.50 18.50
N THR A 118 29.39 16.23 18.43
CA THR A 118 30.53 15.90 17.56
C THR A 118 31.20 14.61 18.05
N ASP A 119 32.00 13.98 17.21
CA ASP A 119 32.67 12.73 17.58
C ASP A 119 33.73 12.97 18.69
N ASP A 120 34.32 14.17 18.75
CA ASP A 120 35.23 14.58 19.83
C ASP A 120 34.49 14.74 21.16
N GLU A 121 33.31 15.38 21.18
CA GLU A 121 32.45 15.50 22.36
C GLU A 121 31.97 14.15 22.88
N LYS A 122 31.63 13.20 21.98
CA LYS A 122 31.25 11.83 22.35
C LYS A 122 32.43 11.09 22.99
N THR A 123 33.64 11.30 22.45
CA THR A 123 34.85 10.67 22.97
C THR A 123 35.21 11.22 24.36
N ALA A 124 35.07 12.53 24.55
CA ALA A 124 35.28 13.18 25.84
C ALA A 124 34.29 12.69 26.91
N LEU A 125 33.00 12.62 26.58
CA LEU A 125 31.96 12.11 27.48
C LEU A 125 32.15 10.64 27.85
N LYS A 126 32.60 9.80 26.89
CA LYS A 126 32.96 8.41 27.17
C LYS A 126 34.17 8.28 28.11
N ALA A 127 35.15 9.16 27.96
CA ALA A 127 36.32 9.21 28.85
C ALA A 127 35.94 9.60 30.30
N GLU A 128 34.84 10.39 30.44
CA GLU A 128 34.27 10.73 31.76
C GLU A 128 33.30 9.66 32.31
N GLY A 129 33.18 8.49 31.67
CA GLY A 129 32.31 7.41 32.11
C GLY A 129 30.79 7.68 31.89
N LYS A 130 30.44 8.70 31.11
CA LYS A 130 29.03 9.03 30.79
C LYS A 130 28.57 8.27 29.54
N GLU A 131 27.43 7.58 29.65
CA GLU A 131 26.81 6.97 28.47
C GLU A 131 26.28 8.02 27.51
N VAL A 132 26.72 7.95 26.23
CA VAL A 132 26.32 8.85 25.17
C VAL A 132 25.15 8.23 24.41
N ASN A 133 23.96 8.20 25.02
CA ASN A 133 22.74 7.75 24.38
C ASN A 133 22.03 8.91 23.68
N GLN A 134 22.42 9.20 22.44
CA GLN A 134 21.68 10.14 21.58
C GLN A 134 20.54 9.43 20.87
N ILE A 135 19.39 9.30 21.56
CA ILE A 135 18.18 8.76 20.96
C ILE A 135 17.55 9.84 20.07
N SER A 136 17.30 9.51 18.81
CA SER A 136 16.50 10.39 17.93
C SER A 136 15.07 10.42 18.46
N ALA A 137 14.59 11.60 18.87
CA ALA A 137 13.20 11.80 19.28
C ALA A 137 12.23 11.91 18.07
N ALA A 138 12.72 11.71 16.85
CA ALA A 138 11.92 11.86 15.64
C ALA A 138 10.86 10.75 15.53
N GLN A 139 9.60 11.14 15.62
CA GLN A 139 8.43 10.28 15.44
C GLN A 139 7.65 10.77 14.21
N LEU A 140 8.21 10.52 13.02
CA LEU A 140 7.75 11.10 11.75
C LEU A 140 6.79 10.20 10.96
N SER A 141 6.50 8.98 11.44
CA SER A 141 5.44 8.17 10.82
C SER A 141 4.09 8.87 10.94
N TYR A 142 3.18 8.62 9.99
CA TYR A 142 1.85 9.20 10.03
C TYR A 142 1.11 8.91 11.34
N ASN A 143 1.20 7.67 11.83
CA ASN A 143 0.59 7.29 13.11
C ASN A 143 1.20 8.05 14.30
N SER A 144 2.53 8.17 14.37
CA SER A 144 3.19 8.93 15.43
C SER A 144 2.87 10.43 15.37
N LYS A 145 2.73 10.98 14.15
CA LYS A 145 2.29 12.38 13.99
C LYS A 145 0.86 12.56 14.50
N LEU A 146 -0.06 11.64 14.17
CA LEU A 146 -1.44 11.69 14.65
C LEU A 146 -1.51 11.63 16.18
N GLU A 147 -0.78 10.70 16.80
CA GLU A 147 -0.73 10.55 18.25
C GLU A 147 -0.15 11.79 18.96
N ASN A 148 0.98 12.31 18.49
CA ASN A 148 1.59 13.49 19.08
C ASN A 148 0.76 14.76 18.81
N PHE A 149 0.05 14.85 17.69
CA PHE A 149 -0.86 15.95 17.42
C PHE A 149 -2.06 15.93 18.35
N ASP A 150 -2.62 14.76 18.61
CA ASP A 150 -3.70 14.59 19.59
C ASP A 150 -3.25 15.05 20.98
N ARG A 151 -2.05 14.62 21.42
CA ARG A 151 -1.45 15.07 22.69
C ARG A 151 -1.25 16.60 22.74
N LEU A 152 -0.85 17.20 21.63
CA LEU A 152 -0.72 18.66 21.54
C LEU A 152 -2.08 19.34 21.69
N ILE A 153 -3.11 18.87 20.99
CA ILE A 153 -4.47 19.41 21.09
C ILE A 153 -5.00 19.29 22.51
N MET A 154 -4.83 18.14 23.18
CA MET A 154 -5.26 17.94 24.57
C MET A 154 -4.56 18.89 25.53
N LEU A 155 -3.25 19.12 25.35
CA LEU A 155 -2.52 20.09 26.15
C LEU A 155 -3.07 21.49 25.94
N LEU A 156 -3.26 21.93 24.71
CA LEU A 156 -3.77 23.27 24.39
C LEU A 156 -5.21 23.46 24.88
N ASP A 157 -6.07 22.46 24.80
CA ASP A 157 -7.46 22.48 25.28
C ASP A 157 -7.52 22.61 26.81
N SER A 158 -6.49 22.14 27.52
CA SER A 158 -6.37 22.28 28.97
C SER A 158 -5.85 23.66 29.44
N VAL A 159 -5.45 24.53 28.50
CA VAL A 159 -4.84 25.84 28.78
C VAL A 159 -5.81 26.95 28.41
N PRO A 160 -6.57 27.55 29.37
CA PRO A 160 -7.56 28.59 29.08
C PRO A 160 -7.00 29.85 28.40
N LEU A 161 -5.70 30.11 28.61
CA LEU A 161 -4.98 31.25 28.02
C LEU A 161 -4.64 31.05 26.54
N TYR A 162 -4.73 29.81 26.03
CA TYR A 162 -4.61 29.55 24.61
C TYR A 162 -5.94 29.81 23.90
N ALA A 163 -6.16 31.06 23.53
CA ALA A 163 -7.40 31.54 22.90
C ALA A 163 -7.09 32.38 21.63
N PRO A 164 -6.49 31.73 20.55
CA PRO A 164 -6.17 32.46 19.34
C PRO A 164 -7.43 32.95 18.61
N ASN A 165 -7.34 34.13 18.00
CA ASN A 165 -8.39 34.69 17.16
C ASN A 165 -8.43 34.05 15.76
N GLU A 166 -7.29 33.55 15.29
CA GLU A 166 -7.14 32.91 13.99
C GLU A 166 -7.88 31.58 13.93
N GLU A 167 -8.87 31.48 13.05
CA GLU A 167 -9.77 30.33 12.95
C GLU A 167 -9.03 28.99 12.84
N GLU A 168 -7.95 28.96 12.04
CA GLU A 168 -7.14 27.74 11.82
C GLU A 168 -6.39 27.26 13.07
N LEU A 169 -6.18 28.14 14.06
CA LEU A 169 -5.44 27.84 15.28
C LEU A 169 -6.35 27.48 16.45
N LYS A 170 -7.66 27.70 16.32
CA LYS A 170 -8.64 27.35 17.37
C LYS A 170 -8.68 25.84 17.62
N ILE A 171 -8.92 25.46 18.85
CA ILE A 171 -9.01 24.04 19.26
C ILE A 171 -10.04 23.27 18.42
N THR A 172 -11.18 23.87 18.11
CA THR A 172 -12.21 23.26 17.24
C THR A 172 -11.68 22.90 15.87
N SER A 173 -10.94 23.81 15.23
CA SER A 173 -10.33 23.61 13.92
C SER A 173 -9.19 22.58 13.96
N LEU A 174 -8.38 22.59 15.03
CA LEU A 174 -7.33 21.59 15.22
C LEU A 174 -7.91 20.18 15.41
N LYS A 175 -9.00 20.03 16.18
CA LYS A 175 -9.74 18.77 16.35
C LYS A 175 -10.35 18.28 15.01
N ALA A 176 -10.94 19.19 14.22
CA ALA A 176 -11.47 18.86 12.90
C ALA A 176 -10.36 18.38 11.95
N LEU A 177 -9.21 19.07 11.95
CA LEU A 177 -8.05 18.63 11.18
C LEU A 177 -7.54 17.28 11.64
N GLN A 178 -7.44 17.04 12.95
CA GLN A 178 -7.05 15.73 13.51
C GLN A 178 -7.93 14.61 12.97
N THR A 179 -9.24 14.80 12.93
CA THR A 179 -10.19 13.84 12.34
C THR A 179 -9.88 13.61 10.87
N THR A 180 -9.73 14.66 10.07
CA THR A 180 -9.40 14.57 8.64
C THR A 180 -8.10 13.79 8.40
N LEU A 181 -7.05 14.10 9.16
CA LEU A 181 -5.76 13.42 9.05
C LEU A 181 -5.86 11.93 9.42
N LYS A 182 -6.64 11.59 10.45
CA LYS A 182 -6.90 10.22 10.89
C LYS A 182 -7.67 9.45 9.82
N ASP A 183 -8.70 10.05 9.23
CA ASP A 183 -9.53 9.43 8.20
C ASP A 183 -8.72 9.13 6.95
N THR A 184 -7.91 10.09 6.48
CA THR A 184 -7.03 9.87 5.32
C THR A 184 -5.99 8.77 5.58
N ASN A 185 -5.44 8.71 6.79
CA ASN A 185 -4.50 7.63 7.14
C ASN A 185 -5.20 6.26 7.22
N THR A 186 -6.41 6.20 7.78
CA THR A 186 -7.23 4.99 7.83
C THR A 186 -7.61 4.51 6.42
N ALA A 187 -7.95 5.43 5.51
CA ALA A 187 -8.26 5.12 4.12
C ALA A 187 -7.10 4.40 3.43
N VAL A 188 -5.85 4.84 3.65
CA VAL A 188 -4.66 4.15 3.10
C VAL A 188 -4.53 2.73 3.64
N ILE A 189 -4.74 2.52 4.94
CA ILE A 189 -4.67 1.18 5.55
C ILE A 189 -5.74 0.27 4.95
N THR A 190 -6.98 0.75 4.87
CA THR A 190 -8.12 0.00 4.34
C THR A 190 -7.92 -0.37 2.87
N THR A 191 -7.53 0.59 2.03
CA THR A 191 -7.32 0.34 0.59
C THR A 191 -6.11 -0.56 0.33
N ASN A 192 -5.05 -0.49 1.16
CA ASN A 192 -3.93 -1.43 1.07
C ASN A 192 -4.34 -2.88 1.37
N ILE A 193 -5.20 -3.09 2.37
CA ILE A 193 -5.76 -4.42 2.68
C ILE A 193 -6.64 -4.92 1.53
N GLN A 194 -7.48 -4.06 0.96
CA GLN A 194 -8.32 -4.39 -0.19
C GLN A 194 -7.47 -4.79 -1.40
N LEU A 195 -6.40 -4.05 -1.70
CA LEU A 195 -5.45 -4.38 -2.76
C LEU A 195 -4.76 -5.73 -2.52
N SER A 196 -4.31 -5.99 -1.29
CA SER A 196 -3.70 -7.26 -0.91
C SER A 196 -4.68 -8.43 -1.12
N ASN A 197 -5.93 -8.29 -0.67
CA ASN A 197 -6.97 -9.31 -0.85
C ASN A 197 -7.29 -9.54 -2.33
N ALA A 198 -7.36 -8.47 -3.14
CA ALA A 198 -7.56 -8.59 -4.59
C ALA A 198 -6.43 -9.37 -5.27
N ARG A 199 -5.17 -9.15 -4.85
CA ARG A 199 -3.99 -9.88 -5.35
C ARG A 199 -4.03 -11.36 -4.95
N ILE A 200 -4.43 -11.67 -3.72
CA ILE A 200 -4.60 -13.05 -3.25
C ILE A 200 -5.68 -13.75 -4.09
N ALA A 201 -6.84 -13.13 -4.28
CA ALA A 201 -7.94 -13.69 -5.08
C ALA A 201 -7.51 -13.92 -6.54
N ARG A 202 -6.76 -12.98 -7.15
CA ARG A 202 -6.18 -13.16 -8.48
C ARG A 202 -5.26 -14.38 -8.52
N ASN A 203 -4.37 -14.53 -7.55
CA ASN A 203 -3.42 -15.63 -7.50
C ASN A 203 -4.13 -16.98 -7.36
N GLU A 204 -5.22 -17.06 -6.58
CA GLU A 204 -6.06 -18.25 -6.49
C GLU A 204 -6.65 -18.65 -7.87
N ILE A 205 -7.17 -17.71 -8.64
CA ILE A 205 -7.72 -18.00 -9.97
C ILE A 205 -6.62 -18.37 -10.99
N LEU A 206 -5.48 -17.67 -10.95
CA LEU A 206 -4.45 -17.86 -11.97
C LEU A 206 -3.49 -19.03 -11.68
N TYR A 207 -3.19 -19.30 -10.40
CA TYR A 207 -2.07 -20.14 -10.01
C TYR A 207 -2.40 -21.23 -8.98
N LYS A 208 -3.65 -21.41 -8.61
CA LYS A 208 -4.05 -22.52 -7.73
C LYS A 208 -3.63 -23.85 -8.35
N PRO A 209 -2.95 -24.74 -7.62
CA PRO A 209 -2.55 -26.03 -8.15
C PRO A 209 -3.74 -26.80 -8.73
N ILE A 210 -3.54 -27.44 -9.88
CA ILE A 210 -4.48 -28.29 -10.60
C ILE A 210 -5.64 -27.55 -11.27
N SER A 211 -6.16 -26.47 -10.65
CA SER A 211 -7.37 -25.79 -11.11
C SER A 211 -7.15 -24.34 -11.59
N GLY A 212 -5.99 -23.77 -11.35
CA GLY A 212 -5.64 -22.43 -11.80
C GLY A 212 -5.39 -22.35 -13.31
N LEU A 213 -5.53 -21.16 -13.87
CA LEU A 213 -5.39 -20.89 -15.30
C LEU A 213 -4.10 -21.49 -15.89
N ALA A 214 -2.96 -21.37 -15.17
CA ALA A 214 -1.67 -21.83 -15.67
C ALA A 214 -1.64 -23.38 -15.86
N ASP A 215 -2.17 -24.12 -14.89
CA ASP A 215 -2.21 -25.59 -14.94
C ASP A 215 -3.26 -26.07 -15.96
N ILE A 216 -4.44 -25.44 -15.99
CA ILE A 216 -5.48 -25.74 -17.00
C ILE A 216 -4.97 -25.43 -18.41
N ALA A 217 -4.21 -24.37 -18.61
CA ALA A 217 -3.58 -24.07 -19.89
C ALA A 217 -2.56 -25.15 -20.31
N PHE A 218 -1.77 -25.61 -19.37
CA PHE A 218 -0.83 -26.70 -19.61
C PHE A 218 -1.56 -27.98 -20.02
N ASP A 219 -2.57 -28.41 -19.26
CA ASP A 219 -3.38 -29.59 -19.55
C ASP A 219 -4.09 -29.50 -20.91
N THR A 220 -4.64 -28.31 -21.23
CA THR A 220 -5.24 -28.05 -22.54
C THR A 220 -4.25 -28.25 -23.68
N LYS A 221 -3.02 -27.76 -23.55
CA LYS A 221 -1.96 -27.96 -24.54
C LYS A 221 -1.57 -29.43 -24.68
N VAL A 222 -1.48 -30.15 -23.55
CA VAL A 222 -1.20 -31.57 -23.53
C VAL A 222 -2.29 -32.38 -24.23
N TYR A 223 -3.55 -32.01 -23.97
CA TYR A 223 -4.68 -32.64 -24.67
C TYR A 223 -4.63 -32.42 -26.19
N ILE A 224 -4.42 -31.19 -26.67
CA ILE A 224 -4.31 -30.90 -28.11
C ILE A 224 -3.13 -31.66 -28.73
N LYS A 225 -2.01 -31.74 -28.00
CA LYS A 225 -0.85 -32.54 -28.44
C LYS A 225 -1.17 -34.04 -28.56
N SER A 226 -1.99 -34.58 -27.67
CA SER A 226 -2.38 -36.01 -27.72
C SER A 226 -3.28 -36.31 -28.90
N VAL A 227 -4.14 -35.40 -29.30
CA VAL A 227 -5.06 -35.58 -30.45
C VAL A 227 -4.36 -35.41 -31.78
N TYR A 228 -3.51 -34.39 -31.93
CA TYR A 228 -2.96 -34.01 -33.22
C TYR A 228 -1.47 -34.39 -33.41
N GLY A 229 -0.77 -34.70 -32.34
CA GLY A 229 0.67 -34.94 -32.34
C GLY A 229 1.51 -33.67 -32.22
N ALA A 230 2.76 -33.86 -31.78
CA ALA A 230 3.70 -32.76 -31.47
C ALA A 230 4.14 -31.94 -32.71
N THR A 231 4.11 -32.53 -33.89
CA THR A 231 4.57 -31.90 -35.14
C THR A 231 3.44 -31.21 -35.92
N SER A 232 2.20 -31.39 -35.49
CA SER A 232 1.01 -30.87 -36.18
C SER A 232 0.98 -29.34 -36.25
N PRO A 233 0.39 -28.75 -37.30
CA PRO A 233 0.16 -27.31 -37.36
C PRO A 233 -0.68 -26.80 -36.20
N GLN A 234 -1.70 -27.55 -35.76
CA GLN A 234 -2.61 -27.22 -34.66
C GLN A 234 -1.83 -27.07 -33.35
N TYR A 235 -0.97 -28.03 -33.02
CA TYR A 235 -0.17 -27.93 -31.80
C TYR A 235 0.91 -26.84 -31.90
N LYS A 236 1.51 -26.62 -33.07
CA LYS A 236 2.52 -25.58 -33.29
C LYS A 236 1.99 -24.17 -33.01
N GLN A 237 0.71 -23.89 -33.27
CA GLN A 237 0.08 -22.60 -32.97
C GLN A 237 0.11 -22.27 -31.50
N ILE A 238 -0.13 -23.23 -30.63
CA ILE A 238 -0.24 -23.05 -29.18
C ILE A 238 1.05 -23.40 -28.41
N SER A 239 1.97 -24.14 -29.01
CA SER A 239 3.19 -24.61 -28.34
C SER A 239 4.04 -23.46 -27.79
N LYS A 240 4.06 -22.32 -28.49
CA LYS A 240 4.85 -21.14 -28.13
C LYS A 240 4.19 -20.25 -27.05
N LEU A 241 2.92 -20.47 -26.70
CA LEU A 241 2.25 -19.74 -25.63
C LEU A 241 2.88 -20.11 -24.29
N LYS A 242 3.49 -19.16 -23.64
CA LYS A 242 4.16 -19.36 -22.34
C LYS A 242 3.25 -18.96 -21.20
N PHE A 243 3.18 -19.80 -20.18
CA PHE A 243 2.47 -19.52 -18.93
C PHE A 243 3.49 -19.55 -17.79
N THR A 244 3.61 -18.45 -17.07
CA THR A 244 4.51 -18.35 -15.92
C THR A 244 3.70 -18.63 -14.67
N ASN A 245 4.08 -19.67 -13.92
CA ASN A 245 3.54 -19.88 -12.59
C ASN A 245 4.37 -19.01 -11.63
N LYS A 246 3.83 -17.89 -11.17
CA LYS A 246 4.48 -17.08 -10.14
C LYS A 246 4.13 -17.70 -8.80
N LYS A 247 5.14 -18.28 -8.15
CA LYS A 247 5.10 -18.51 -6.71
C LYS A 247 5.47 -17.17 -6.07
N ASP A 248 4.54 -16.57 -5.31
CA ASP A 248 4.84 -15.46 -4.39
C ASP A 248 5.61 -16.01 -3.21
#